data_d94f68cb4d7da8c53f094e86296f7f4d
#
_entry.id   d94f68cb4d7da8c53f094e86296f7f4d
#
_cell.length_a   1.000
_cell.length_b   1.000
_cell.length_c   1.000
_cell.angle_alpha   90.00
_cell.angle_beta   90.00
_cell.angle_gamma   90.00
#
_symmetry.space_group_name_H-M   'P 1'
#
loop_
_entity.id
_entity.type
_entity.pdbx_description
1 polymer ?
#
loop_
_entity_poly.entity_id
_entity_poly.type
_entity_poly.pdbx_seq_one_letter_code
_entity_poly.pdbx_strand_id
1 'polypeptide(L)'
;MPDTTMEPTKAKKVLIIEDEGDMCLLLNILLNGKEMELDHVKNLSAAKEYLLNEQPSVVILDNKLPDGFGVDFISIIKNAYPAIKIIMISGYDGSAKDVALENGADIFLEKPFTRDQLYQSIKGLMN
;
A
#
# COMPACT_ATOMS: atom_id res chain seq x y z
N MET A 1 -20.80 -25.47 -13.41
CA MET A 1 -20.35 -25.05 -13.22
C MET A 1 -19.99 -24.42 -12.97
N PRO A 2 -20.17 -24.15 -12.85
CA PRO A 2 -19.77 -23.38 -12.66
C PRO A 2 -19.21 -22.78 -12.15
N ASP A 3 -19.43 -22.91 -11.70
CA ASP A 3 -18.98 -22.25 -11.21
C ASP A 3 -18.13 -21.87 -11.04
N THR A 4 -17.66 -22.25 -10.95
CA THR A 4 -16.52 -21.98 -11.38
C THR A 4 -16.32 -20.75 -11.66
N THR A 5 -16.62 -20.66 -12.43
CA THR A 5 -16.56 -19.54 -13.05
C THR A 5 -16.97 -18.55 -12.20
N MET A 6 -17.49 -18.98 -11.34
CA MET A 6 -17.92 -18.09 -10.57
C MET A 6 -17.09 -17.92 -9.46
N GLU A 7 -15.86 -18.15 -9.70
CA GLU A 7 -14.93 -17.62 -8.86
C GLU A 7 -15.30 -16.23 -8.66
N PRO A 8 -15.74 -15.89 -7.52
CA PRO A 8 -16.02 -14.53 -7.27
C PRO A 8 -14.76 -13.79 -7.52
N THR A 9 -14.85 -12.71 -8.13
CA THR A 9 -13.77 -11.80 -8.20
C THR A 9 -13.24 -11.66 -6.82
N LYS A 10 -12.07 -12.13 -6.58
CA LYS A 10 -11.45 -11.92 -5.29
C LYS A 10 -11.38 -10.44 -5.06
N ALA A 11 -11.84 -9.99 -3.91
CA ALA A 11 -11.64 -8.62 -3.51
C ALA A 11 -10.14 -8.35 -3.59
N LYS A 12 -9.78 -7.23 -4.18
CA LYS A 12 -8.37 -6.83 -4.24
C LYS A 12 -7.89 -6.53 -2.83
N LYS A 13 -6.73 -7.05 -2.47
CA LYS A 13 -6.17 -6.78 -1.16
C LYS A 13 -5.24 -5.59 -1.20
N VAL A 14 -5.39 -4.71 -0.23
CA VAL A 14 -4.52 -3.55 -0.02
C VAL A 14 -3.93 -3.67 1.38
N LEU A 15 -2.61 -3.69 1.47
CA LEU A 15 -1.92 -3.67 2.76
C LEU A 15 -1.52 -2.25 3.08
N ILE A 16 -1.90 -1.78 4.25
CA ILE A 16 -1.53 -0.45 4.73
C ILE A 16 -0.44 -0.62 5.79
N ILE A 17 0.73 -0.02 5.56
CA ILE A 17 1.84 -0.04 6.51
C ILE A 17 1.97 1.36 7.08
N GLU A 18 1.43 1.57 8.28
CA GLU A 18 1.30 2.89 8.89
C GLU A 18 1.14 2.74 10.39
N ASP A 19 1.92 3.46 11.19
CA ASP A 19 1.85 3.37 12.63
C ASP A 19 0.87 4.35 13.28
N GLU A 20 0.39 5.34 12.53
CA GLU A 20 -0.57 6.31 13.06
C GLU A 20 -1.99 5.79 12.95
N GLY A 21 -2.63 5.52 14.09
CA GLY A 21 -3.98 4.99 14.11
C GLY A 21 -5.00 5.88 13.40
N ASP A 22 -4.85 7.18 13.50
CA ASP A 22 -5.76 8.12 12.85
C ASP A 22 -5.68 8.02 11.34
N MET A 23 -4.47 7.86 10.81
CA MET A 23 -4.28 7.70 9.37
C MET A 23 -4.89 6.39 8.88
N CYS A 24 -4.71 5.31 9.65
CA CYS A 24 -5.30 4.03 9.29
C CYS A 24 -6.82 4.08 9.29
N LEU A 25 -7.40 4.76 10.28
CA LEU A 25 -8.84 4.94 10.35
C LEU A 25 -9.33 5.74 9.14
N LEU A 26 -8.60 6.81 8.79
CA LEU A 26 -8.95 7.63 7.64
C LEU A 26 -8.92 6.80 6.36
N LEU A 27 -7.87 6.01 6.15
CA LEU A 27 -7.75 5.18 4.96
C LEU A 27 -8.88 4.16 4.89
N ASN A 28 -9.25 3.56 6.03
CA ASN A 28 -10.39 2.66 6.06
C ASN A 28 -11.67 3.35 5.65
N ILE A 29 -11.91 4.56 6.16
CA ILE A 29 -13.11 5.32 5.81
C ILE A 29 -13.12 5.68 4.33
N LEU A 30 -12.00 6.16 3.81
CA LEU A 30 -11.90 6.57 2.41
C LEU A 30 -12.11 5.42 1.44
N LEU A 31 -11.68 4.23 1.81
CA LEU A 31 -11.74 3.07 0.94
C LEU A 31 -12.90 2.14 1.24
N ASN A 32 -13.66 2.43 2.29
CA ASN A 32 -14.78 1.60 2.68
C ASN A 32 -15.85 1.59 1.58
N GLY A 33 -16.46 0.44 1.36
CA GLY A 33 -17.49 0.31 0.33
C GLY A 33 -16.93 0.11 -1.07
N LYS A 34 -15.62 0.14 -1.22
CA LYS A 34 -14.98 -0.20 -2.48
C LYS A 34 -14.74 -1.71 -2.51
N GLU A 35 -14.51 -2.26 -3.67
CA GLU A 35 -14.24 -3.68 -3.80
C GLU A 35 -12.80 -3.98 -3.42
N MET A 36 -12.46 -3.69 -2.17
CA MET A 36 -11.11 -3.84 -1.64
C MET A 36 -11.16 -4.44 -0.26
N GLU A 37 -10.21 -5.31 0.03
CA GLU A 37 -10.01 -5.86 1.35
C GLU A 37 -8.78 -5.19 1.93
N LEU A 38 -8.94 -4.50 3.06
CA LEU A 38 -7.86 -3.73 3.66
C LEU A 38 -7.29 -4.46 4.86
N ASP A 39 -5.99 -4.67 4.85
CA ASP A 39 -5.26 -5.17 6.00
C ASP A 39 -4.27 -4.09 6.43
N HIS A 40 -3.94 -4.07 7.70
CA HIS A 40 -3.12 -3.02 8.27
C HIS A 40 -2.06 -3.59 9.20
N VAL A 41 -0.83 -3.12 9.05
CA VAL A 41 0.24 -3.42 9.98
C VAL A 41 0.92 -2.11 10.37
N LYS A 42 1.59 -2.09 11.53
CA LYS A 42 2.10 -0.85 12.10
C LYS A 42 3.60 -0.64 11.96
N ASN A 43 4.30 -1.62 11.45
CA ASN A 43 5.75 -1.52 11.33
C ASN A 43 6.27 -2.45 10.22
N LEU A 44 7.54 -2.31 9.90
CA LEU A 44 8.14 -3.07 8.82
C LEU A 44 8.28 -4.56 9.16
N SER A 45 8.55 -4.88 10.40
CA SER A 45 8.67 -6.26 10.82
C SER A 45 7.35 -7.01 10.62
N ALA A 46 6.24 -6.38 11.02
CA ALA A 46 4.92 -6.98 10.81
C ALA A 46 4.57 -7.09 9.33
N ALA A 47 5.03 -6.12 8.53
CA ALA A 47 4.81 -6.16 7.09
C ALA A 47 5.54 -7.33 6.45
N LYS A 48 6.79 -7.57 6.85
CA LYS A 48 7.55 -8.71 6.33
C LYS A 48 6.86 -10.02 6.63
N GLU A 49 6.37 -10.17 7.85
CA GLU A 49 5.67 -11.38 8.26
C GLU A 49 4.37 -11.55 7.49
N TYR A 50 3.62 -10.47 7.30
CA TYR A 50 2.40 -10.49 6.51
C TYR A 50 2.67 -10.99 5.09
N LEU A 51 3.71 -10.49 4.46
CA LEU A 51 4.04 -10.82 3.08
C LEU A 51 4.52 -12.26 2.89
N LEU A 52 4.90 -12.95 3.95
CA LEU A 52 5.22 -14.38 3.87
C LEU A 52 3.96 -15.22 3.64
N ASN A 53 2.81 -14.74 4.05
CA ASN A 53 1.57 -15.51 4.03
C ASN A 53 0.52 -14.96 3.07
N GLU A 54 0.59 -13.68 2.76
CA GLU A 54 -0.41 -13.02 1.92
C GLU A 54 0.28 -12.17 0.87
N GLN A 55 -0.34 -12.06 -0.30
CA GLN A 55 0.18 -11.18 -1.34
C GLN A 55 -0.87 -10.14 -1.71
N PRO A 56 -0.76 -8.92 -1.21
CA PRO A 56 -1.68 -7.86 -1.60
C PRO A 56 -1.40 -7.41 -3.02
N SER A 57 -2.40 -6.80 -3.66
CA SER A 57 -2.20 -6.20 -4.98
C SER A 57 -1.48 -4.88 -4.87
N VAL A 58 -1.77 -4.14 -3.80
CA VAL A 58 -1.19 -2.81 -3.57
C VAL A 58 -0.76 -2.70 -2.12
N VAL A 59 0.39 -2.07 -1.90
CA VAL A 59 0.88 -1.72 -0.57
C VAL A 59 0.89 -0.20 -0.49
N ILE A 60 0.25 0.34 0.56
CA ILE A 60 0.33 1.75 0.89
C ILE A 60 1.34 1.85 2.04
N LEU A 61 2.44 2.53 1.80
CA LEU A 61 3.60 2.50 2.68
C LEU A 61 3.95 3.89 3.16
N ASP A 62 3.87 4.11 4.48
CA ASP A 62 4.33 5.36 5.06
C ASP A 62 5.85 5.32 5.17
N ASN A 63 6.48 6.48 5.10
CA ASN A 63 7.93 6.54 5.15
C ASN A 63 8.49 6.42 6.57
N LYS A 64 7.86 7.08 7.54
CA LYS A 64 8.37 7.05 8.92
C LYS A 64 7.66 5.99 9.74
N LEU A 65 8.36 4.93 10.04
CA LEU A 65 7.81 3.82 10.81
C LEU A 65 8.70 3.58 12.04
N PRO A 66 8.16 2.92 13.08
CA PRO A 66 8.94 2.74 14.33
C PRO A 66 10.25 2.00 14.16
N ASP A 67 10.33 1.09 13.19
CA ASP A 67 11.50 0.25 13.00
C ASP A 67 12.24 0.52 11.69
N GLY A 68 12.02 1.69 11.09
CA GLY A 68 12.79 2.08 9.91
C GLY A 68 12.03 3.01 8.98
N PHE A 69 12.63 3.26 7.83
CA PHE A 69 12.01 4.11 6.82
C PHE A 69 11.41 3.25 5.71
N GLY A 70 10.18 3.60 5.34
CA GLY A 70 9.48 2.87 4.28
C GLY A 70 10.25 2.89 2.96
N VAL A 71 10.95 4.00 2.67
CA VAL A 71 11.71 4.12 1.44
C VAL A 71 12.73 3.00 1.29
N ASP A 72 13.30 2.54 2.40
CA ASP A 72 14.28 1.45 2.36
C ASP A 72 13.62 0.08 2.15
N PHE A 73 12.33 -0.01 2.40
CA PHE A 73 11.60 -1.27 2.29
C PHE A 73 11.07 -1.51 0.87
N ILE A 74 11.00 -0.45 0.05
CA ILE A 74 10.44 -0.55 -1.31
C ILE A 74 11.18 -1.57 -2.15
N SER A 75 12.50 -1.49 -2.19
CA SER A 75 13.28 -2.41 -3.00
C SER A 75 13.18 -3.85 -2.48
N ILE A 76 13.04 -4.01 -1.17
CA ILE A 76 12.86 -5.34 -0.58
C ILE A 76 11.57 -5.97 -1.10
N ILE A 77 10.48 -5.21 -1.11
CA ILE A 77 9.20 -5.70 -1.63
C ILE A 77 9.31 -6.00 -3.12
N LYS A 78 9.86 -5.08 -3.88
CA LYS A 78 9.92 -5.23 -5.34
C LYS A 78 10.81 -6.40 -5.78
N ASN A 79 11.88 -6.64 -5.04
CA ASN A 79 12.77 -7.76 -5.37
C ASN A 79 12.12 -9.11 -5.04
N ALA A 80 11.42 -9.18 -3.92
CA ALA A 80 10.81 -10.44 -3.47
C ALA A 80 9.43 -10.68 -4.12
N TYR A 81 8.69 -9.60 -4.37
CA TYR A 81 7.31 -9.68 -4.86
C TYR A 81 7.07 -8.65 -5.96
N PRO A 82 7.67 -8.83 -7.13
CA PRO A 82 7.64 -7.79 -8.18
C PRO A 82 6.25 -7.42 -8.70
N ALA A 83 5.26 -8.26 -8.48
CA ALA A 83 3.90 -7.97 -8.92
C ALA A 83 3.15 -7.00 -8.01
N ILE A 84 3.63 -6.81 -6.77
CA ILE A 84 2.98 -5.90 -5.84
C ILE A 84 3.25 -4.45 -6.27
N LYS A 85 2.19 -3.64 -6.31
CA LYS A 85 2.30 -2.22 -6.59
C LYS A 85 2.43 -1.45 -5.29
N ILE A 86 3.24 -0.42 -5.28
CA ILE A 86 3.54 0.35 -4.06
C ILE A 86 3.17 1.81 -4.23
N ILE A 87 2.36 2.31 -3.29
CA ILE A 87 2.08 3.73 -3.14
C ILE A 87 2.83 4.19 -1.88
N MET A 88 3.83 5.04 -2.07
CA MET A 88 4.54 5.63 -0.94
C MET A 88 3.80 6.89 -0.50
N ILE A 89 3.58 7.02 0.79
CA ILE A 89 2.98 8.22 1.37
C ILE A 89 4.01 8.89 2.27
N SER A 90 4.22 10.17 2.12
CA SER A 90 5.17 10.89 2.95
C SER A 90 4.74 12.35 3.16
N GLY A 91 5.26 12.96 4.21
CA GLY A 91 5.01 14.36 4.49
C GLY A 91 5.85 15.27 3.61
N TYR A 92 6.46 16.28 4.21
CA TYR A 92 7.11 17.34 3.46
C TYR A 92 8.48 17.04 2.88
N ASP A 93 8.89 15.83 2.80
CA ASP A 93 10.23 15.55 2.34
C ASP A 93 10.25 15.27 0.84
N GLY A 94 10.43 16.33 0.05
CA GLY A 94 10.51 16.19 -1.40
C GLY A 94 11.64 15.31 -1.87
N SER A 95 12.69 15.15 -1.06
CA SER A 95 13.80 14.28 -1.45
C SER A 95 13.40 12.80 -1.38
N ALA A 96 12.44 12.47 -0.54
CA ALA A 96 11.97 11.10 -0.44
C ALA A 96 11.28 10.62 -1.71
N LYS A 97 10.69 11.53 -2.46
CA LYS A 97 9.98 11.18 -3.69
C LYS A 97 10.91 10.54 -4.71
N ASP A 98 12.04 11.17 -4.97
CA ASP A 98 12.96 10.68 -5.98
C ASP A 98 13.54 9.32 -5.58
N VAL A 99 13.92 9.19 -4.32
CA VAL A 99 14.48 7.92 -3.81
C VAL A 99 13.42 6.83 -3.87
N ALA A 100 12.18 7.15 -3.49
CA ALA A 100 11.09 6.18 -3.52
C ALA A 100 10.85 5.66 -4.93
N LEU A 101 10.77 6.56 -5.90
CA LEU A 101 10.54 6.16 -7.28
C LEU A 101 11.72 5.37 -7.85
N GLU A 102 12.94 5.75 -7.51
CA GLU A 102 14.12 5.01 -7.94
C GLU A 102 14.14 3.60 -7.36
N ASN A 103 13.66 3.43 -6.13
CA ASN A 103 13.62 2.13 -5.48
C ASN A 103 12.46 1.26 -5.96
N GLY A 104 11.57 1.80 -6.76
CA GLY A 104 10.51 1.02 -7.37
C GLY A 104 9.09 1.34 -6.93
N ALA A 105 8.88 2.43 -6.18
CA ALA A 105 7.52 2.85 -5.86
C ALA A 105 6.80 3.21 -7.16
N ASP A 106 5.57 2.78 -7.27
CA ASP A 106 4.78 3.05 -8.48
C ASP A 106 4.16 4.44 -8.43
N ILE A 107 3.80 4.90 -7.24
CA ILE A 107 3.21 6.22 -7.03
C ILE A 107 3.74 6.78 -5.72
N PHE A 108 3.93 8.10 -5.69
CA PHE A 108 4.27 8.82 -4.47
C PHE A 108 3.17 9.83 -4.19
N LEU A 109 2.57 9.77 -3.01
CA LEU A 109 1.56 10.73 -2.57
C LEU A 109 2.11 11.55 -1.40
N GLU A 110 2.07 12.86 -1.54
CA GLU A 110 2.50 13.75 -0.47
C GLU A 110 1.32 14.08 0.44
N LYS A 111 1.53 14.04 1.74
CA LYS A 111 0.52 14.45 2.71
C LYS A 111 0.44 15.97 2.76
N PRO A 112 -0.73 16.56 2.84
CA PRO A 112 -2.05 15.92 2.79
C PRO A 112 -2.48 15.61 1.37
N PHE A 113 -3.22 14.52 1.21
CA PHE A 113 -3.78 14.15 -0.09
C PHE A 113 -5.30 14.07 0.01
N THR A 114 -5.97 14.18 -1.15
CA THR A 114 -7.43 14.10 -1.18
C THR A 114 -7.87 12.64 -1.30
N ARG A 115 -9.14 12.41 -0.98
CA ARG A 115 -9.77 11.10 -1.19
C ARG A 115 -9.59 10.65 -2.65
N ASP A 116 -9.86 11.57 -3.57
CA ASP A 116 -9.80 11.23 -4.99
C ASP A 116 -8.38 10.89 -5.43
N GLN A 117 -7.38 11.61 -4.95
CA GLN A 117 -5.99 11.28 -5.25
C GLN A 117 -5.65 9.86 -4.82
N LEU A 118 -6.02 9.50 -3.60
CA LEU A 118 -5.74 8.17 -3.08
C LEU A 118 -6.51 7.10 -3.86
N TYR A 119 -7.82 7.30 -4.03
CA TYR A 119 -8.64 6.31 -4.70
C TYR A 119 -8.22 6.11 -6.15
N GLN A 120 -7.97 7.20 -6.88
CA GLN A 120 -7.55 7.08 -8.28
C GLN A 120 -6.19 6.43 -8.40
N SER A 121 -5.28 6.69 -7.45
CA SER A 121 -3.97 6.05 -7.44
C SER A 121 -4.10 4.54 -7.29
N ILE A 122 -4.91 4.09 -6.34
CA ILE A 122 -5.11 2.67 -6.11
C ILE A 122 -5.79 2.04 -7.33
N LYS A 123 -6.84 2.67 -7.82
CA LYS A 123 -7.59 2.15 -8.96
C LYS A 123 -6.72 2.01 -10.20
N GLY A 124 -5.87 3.00 -10.46
CA GLY A 124 -4.97 2.96 -11.60
C GLY A 124 -3.98 1.81 -11.53
N LEU A 125 -3.53 1.47 -10.33
CA LEU A 125 -2.57 0.38 -10.15
C LEU A 125 -3.23 -1.00 -10.21
N MET A 126 -4.52 -1.07 -9.96
CA MET A 126 -5.24 -2.34 -9.96
C MET A 126 -5.82 -2.73 -11.33
N ASN A 127 -5.81 -1.80 -12.25
CA ASN A 127 -6.36 -2.07 -13.59
C ASN A 127 -5.33 -2.67 -14.55
#